data_49895d2637fe96f9a35f17e165cd6616
#
_entry.id   49895d2637fe96f9a35f17e165cd6616
#
_cell.length_a   1.000
_cell.length_b   1.000
_cell.length_c   1.000
_cell.angle_alpha   90.00
_cell.angle_beta   90.00
_cell.angle_gamma   90.00
#
_symmetry.space_group_name_H-M   'P 1'
#
loop_
_entity.id
_entity.type
_entity.pdbx_description
1 polymer ?
#
loop_
_entity_poly.entity_id
_entity_poly.type
_entity_poly.pdbx_seq_one_letter_code
_entity_poly.pdbx_strand_id
1 'polypeptide(L)'
;MEFELGGKRPKVHPTAYIAPTAVLIGDVEIGAGASVWFGAVLRADEAAIKVGDGANIQDNAVIHCAHNLPTVIEQNASVGHSAQLEGCVVEQDAVVGMGATMLQRSRLGKGSLLAAGAVLGEGSEIPPGHMAAGVPAVVKKPLDGSSGNWVGITAKHYRDRAVAYREKLRPAGS
;
A
#
# COMPACT_ATOMS: atom_id res chain seq x y z
N MET A 1 10.50 -0.26 12.52
CA MET A 1 11.12 0.86 13.30
C MET A 1 10.26 2.10 13.12
N GLU A 2 9.97 2.83 14.20
CA GLU A 2 9.13 4.03 14.17
C GLU A 2 9.96 5.25 14.58
N PHE A 3 9.85 6.34 13.81
CA PHE A 3 10.60 7.58 14.03
C PHE A 3 9.66 8.78 14.10
N GLU A 4 9.84 9.61 15.13
CA GLU A 4 9.21 10.91 15.21
C GLU A 4 9.98 11.92 14.34
N LEU A 5 9.25 12.78 13.65
CA LEU A 5 9.82 13.88 12.87
C LEU A 5 8.97 15.15 13.04
N GLY A 6 9.60 16.23 13.52
CA GLY A 6 8.91 17.52 13.72
C GLY A 6 7.69 17.47 14.65
N GLY A 7 7.76 16.65 15.72
CA GLY A 7 6.66 16.48 16.69
C GLY A 7 5.54 15.54 16.21
N LYS A 8 5.63 15.00 14.99
CA LYS A 8 4.70 14.00 14.45
C LYS A 8 5.31 12.61 14.58
N ARG A 9 4.52 11.65 15.03
CA ARG A 9 4.93 10.26 15.20
C ARG A 9 3.93 9.31 14.58
N PRO A 10 4.36 8.13 14.13
CA PRO A 10 3.45 7.10 13.63
C PRO A 10 2.38 6.75 14.68
N LYS A 11 1.14 6.59 14.18
CA LYS A 11 -0.01 6.09 14.96
C LYS A 11 -0.40 4.74 14.38
N VAL A 12 -0.07 3.68 15.10
CA VAL A 12 -0.29 2.31 14.67
C VAL A 12 -1.41 1.69 15.50
N HIS A 13 -2.44 1.17 14.83
CA HIS A 13 -3.52 0.47 15.53
C HIS A 13 -2.99 -0.81 16.21
N PRO A 14 -3.42 -1.15 17.45
CA PRO A 14 -2.88 -2.30 18.20
C PRO A 14 -3.01 -3.65 17.51
N THR A 15 -3.97 -3.80 16.59
CA THR A 15 -4.15 -5.03 15.80
C THR A 15 -3.39 -5.07 14.49
N ALA A 16 -2.70 -3.99 14.12
CA ALA A 16 -1.86 -3.97 12.93
C ALA A 16 -0.59 -4.80 13.10
N TYR A 17 -0.03 -5.27 12.02
CA TYR A 17 1.26 -5.94 11.98
C TYR A 17 2.31 -5.05 11.30
N ILE A 18 3.38 -4.76 12.02
CA ILE A 18 4.55 -4.05 11.48
C ILE A 18 5.75 -5.00 11.55
N ALA A 19 6.29 -5.37 10.40
CA ALA A 19 7.47 -6.23 10.33
C ALA A 19 8.68 -5.55 11.00
N PRO A 20 9.60 -6.31 11.63
CA PRO A 20 10.73 -5.75 12.38
C PRO A 20 11.64 -4.80 11.59
N THR A 21 11.74 -4.99 10.26
CA THR A 21 12.56 -4.17 9.37
C THR A 21 11.79 -3.09 8.60
N ALA A 22 10.48 -2.99 8.81
CA ALA A 22 9.69 -1.88 8.25
C ALA A 22 10.04 -0.57 8.95
N VAL A 23 10.00 0.54 8.22
CA VAL A 23 10.35 1.89 8.71
C VAL A 23 9.16 2.82 8.52
N LEU A 24 8.68 3.43 9.61
CA LEU A 24 7.61 4.42 9.63
C LEU A 24 8.18 5.74 10.16
N ILE A 25 8.02 6.85 9.44
CA ILE A 25 8.60 8.16 9.79
C ILE A 25 7.52 9.24 9.74
N GLY A 26 7.37 10.00 10.80
CA GLY A 26 6.53 11.20 10.87
C GLY A 26 5.02 10.91 10.94
N ASP A 27 4.22 11.62 10.13
CA ASP A 27 2.74 11.62 10.18
C ASP A 27 2.12 10.40 9.46
N VAL A 28 2.42 9.20 9.95
CA VAL A 28 1.92 7.93 9.40
C VAL A 28 0.79 7.41 10.27
N GLU A 29 -0.35 7.06 9.68
CA GLU A 29 -1.47 6.39 10.35
C GLU A 29 -1.68 4.99 9.76
N ILE A 30 -1.72 3.95 10.62
CA ILE A 30 -1.94 2.55 10.23
C ILE A 30 -3.20 2.02 10.90
N GLY A 31 -4.18 1.63 10.10
CA GLY A 31 -5.50 1.17 10.52
C GLY A 31 -5.53 -0.24 11.13
N ALA A 32 -6.71 -0.62 11.60
CA ALA A 32 -6.97 -1.91 12.25
C ALA A 32 -6.71 -3.09 11.29
N GLY A 33 -5.98 -4.11 11.74
CA GLY A 33 -5.68 -5.30 10.94
C GLY A 33 -4.87 -5.04 9.66
N ALA A 34 -4.38 -3.82 9.47
CA ALA A 34 -3.44 -3.52 8.38
C ALA A 34 -2.07 -4.16 8.61
N SER A 35 -1.26 -4.27 7.57
CA SER A 35 0.08 -4.86 7.69
C SER A 35 1.12 -4.14 6.83
N VAL A 36 2.30 -3.93 7.43
CA VAL A 36 3.48 -3.36 6.76
C VAL A 36 4.62 -4.37 6.85
N TRP A 37 5.11 -4.80 5.70
CA TRP A 37 6.00 -5.95 5.58
C TRP A 37 7.47 -5.55 5.54
N PHE A 38 8.35 -6.55 5.41
CA PHE A 38 9.79 -6.37 5.59
C PHE A 38 10.40 -5.39 4.60
N GLY A 39 11.23 -4.49 5.10
CA GLY A 39 11.93 -3.48 4.29
C GLY A 39 11.04 -2.38 3.71
N ALA A 40 9.72 -2.39 3.95
CA ALA A 40 8.85 -1.31 3.50
C ALA A 40 9.18 -0.01 4.25
N VAL A 41 9.17 1.12 3.53
CA VAL A 41 9.45 2.46 4.07
C VAL A 41 8.26 3.37 3.82
N LEU A 42 7.68 3.91 4.89
CA LEU A 42 6.64 4.93 4.85
C LEU A 42 7.19 6.21 5.44
N ARG A 43 7.47 7.22 4.59
CA ARG A 43 8.08 8.48 5.01
C ARG A 43 7.13 9.66 4.80
N ALA A 44 6.52 10.12 5.90
CA ALA A 44 5.52 11.19 5.95
C ALA A 44 6.14 12.46 6.54
N ASP A 45 7.03 13.09 5.79
CA ASP A 45 7.79 14.28 6.19
C ASP A 45 7.16 15.60 5.72
N GLU A 46 6.41 15.59 4.62
CA GLU A 46 5.78 16.81 4.08
C GLU A 46 4.25 16.81 4.20
N ALA A 47 3.62 15.64 4.16
CA ALA A 47 2.19 15.44 4.36
C ALA A 47 1.93 14.07 5.03
N ALA A 48 0.68 13.77 5.36
CA ALA A 48 0.32 12.50 6.00
C ALA A 48 0.38 11.31 5.03
N ILE A 49 0.70 10.14 5.56
CA ILE A 49 0.44 8.84 4.92
C ILE A 49 -0.62 8.12 5.74
N LYS A 50 -1.70 7.68 5.08
CA LYS A 50 -2.80 6.96 5.72
C LYS A 50 -2.95 5.58 5.10
N VAL A 51 -2.89 4.56 5.93
CA VAL A 51 -3.11 3.16 5.56
C VAL A 51 -4.37 2.68 6.26
N GLY A 52 -5.41 2.41 5.50
CA GLY A 52 -6.74 2.01 5.98
C GLY A 52 -6.80 0.61 6.58
N ASP A 53 -7.92 0.30 7.19
CA ASP A 53 -8.15 -0.98 7.86
C ASP A 53 -7.97 -2.16 6.90
N GLY A 54 -7.25 -3.18 7.32
CA GLY A 54 -7.00 -4.40 6.56
C GLY A 54 -6.14 -4.23 5.31
N ALA A 55 -5.65 -3.03 5.01
CA ALA A 55 -4.74 -2.80 3.90
C ALA A 55 -3.35 -3.42 4.15
N ASN A 56 -2.59 -3.66 3.07
CA ASN A 56 -1.25 -4.23 3.22
C ASN A 56 -0.23 -3.52 2.33
N ILE A 57 0.93 -3.24 2.92
CA ILE A 57 2.10 -2.66 2.25
C ILE A 57 3.18 -3.73 2.25
N GLN A 58 3.44 -4.31 1.08
CA GLN A 58 4.28 -5.50 0.96
C GLN A 58 5.78 -5.17 1.00
N ASP A 59 6.60 -6.22 1.00
CA ASP A 59 8.03 -6.10 1.22
C ASP A 59 8.70 -5.12 0.25
N ASN A 60 9.60 -4.29 0.78
CA ASN A 60 10.39 -3.28 0.06
C ASN A 60 9.57 -2.22 -0.68
N ALA A 61 8.27 -2.08 -0.43
CA ALA A 61 7.50 -0.98 -0.98
C ALA A 61 7.92 0.35 -0.35
N VAL A 62 7.92 1.43 -1.15
CA VAL A 62 8.24 2.78 -0.70
C VAL A 62 7.02 3.66 -0.85
N ILE A 63 6.54 4.20 0.27
CA ILE A 63 5.41 5.11 0.30
C ILE A 63 5.91 6.47 0.78
N HIS A 64 5.74 7.47 -0.05
CA HIS A 64 6.08 8.84 0.25
C HIS A 64 4.85 9.75 0.08
N CYS A 65 4.90 10.92 0.63
CA CYS A 65 4.00 12.03 0.36
C CYS A 65 4.73 13.10 -0.45
N ALA A 66 4.00 14.06 -1.00
CA ALA A 66 4.61 15.26 -1.55
C ALA A 66 4.12 16.49 -0.77
N HIS A 67 4.68 17.67 -1.08
CA HIS A 67 4.33 18.90 -0.37
C HIS A 67 2.82 19.17 -0.41
N ASN A 68 2.19 19.19 0.77
CA ASN A 68 0.73 19.32 0.95
C ASN A 68 -0.12 18.25 0.21
N LEU A 69 0.48 17.12 -0.16
CA LEU A 69 -0.18 16.07 -0.92
C LEU A 69 0.00 14.72 -0.22
N PRO A 70 -1.01 14.27 0.55
CA PRO A 70 -0.95 13.02 1.28
C PRO A 70 -0.99 11.81 0.33
N THR A 71 -0.44 10.68 0.79
CA THR A 71 -0.67 9.37 0.17
C THR A 71 -1.70 8.61 1.00
N VAL A 72 -2.77 8.15 0.34
CA VAL A 72 -3.87 7.45 0.99
C VAL A 72 -4.02 6.07 0.37
N ILE A 73 -3.91 5.05 1.21
CA ILE A 73 -4.18 3.65 0.87
C ILE A 73 -5.44 3.27 1.67
N GLU A 74 -6.57 3.11 0.98
CA GLU A 74 -7.85 2.89 1.63
C GLU A 74 -8.02 1.45 2.14
N GLN A 75 -9.17 1.18 2.75
CA GLN A 75 -9.51 -0.11 3.36
C GLN A 75 -9.27 -1.27 2.39
N ASN A 76 -8.64 -2.36 2.87
CA ASN A 76 -8.32 -3.56 2.12
C ASN A 76 -7.48 -3.35 0.86
N ALA A 77 -6.99 -2.17 0.57
CA ALA A 77 -6.11 -1.97 -0.57
C ALA A 77 -4.77 -2.71 -0.36
N SER A 78 -4.17 -3.16 -1.46
CA SER A 78 -2.92 -3.92 -1.43
C SER A 78 -1.86 -3.20 -2.26
N VAL A 79 -0.70 -2.94 -1.66
CA VAL A 79 0.47 -2.39 -2.34
C VAL A 79 1.51 -3.50 -2.48
N GLY A 80 1.76 -3.93 -3.71
CA GLY A 80 2.63 -5.05 -4.04
C GLY A 80 4.10 -4.81 -3.70
N HIS A 81 4.86 -5.90 -3.62
CA HIS A 81 6.30 -5.87 -3.33
C HIS A 81 7.05 -4.86 -4.20
N SER A 82 7.92 -4.06 -3.62
CA SER A 82 8.76 -3.06 -4.30
C SER A 82 7.99 -1.98 -5.07
N ALA A 83 6.70 -1.80 -4.86
CA ALA A 83 5.94 -0.71 -5.46
C ALA A 83 6.34 0.64 -4.85
N GLN A 84 6.20 1.72 -5.64
CA GLN A 84 6.57 3.08 -5.24
C GLN A 84 5.37 4.01 -5.42
N LEU A 85 4.97 4.68 -4.35
CA LEU A 85 3.80 5.56 -4.32
C LEU A 85 4.17 6.92 -3.74
N GLU A 86 3.74 8.00 -4.39
CA GLU A 86 3.94 9.35 -3.91
C GLU A 86 2.72 10.24 -4.18
N GLY A 87 2.12 10.81 -3.12
CA GLY A 87 1.05 11.81 -3.22
C GLY A 87 -0.16 11.33 -4.02
N CYS A 88 -0.59 10.08 -3.84
CA CYS A 88 -1.61 9.42 -4.64
C CYS A 88 -2.68 8.73 -3.78
N VAL A 89 -3.73 8.23 -4.42
CA VAL A 89 -4.81 7.50 -3.77
C VAL A 89 -4.97 6.11 -4.36
N VAL A 90 -4.90 5.10 -3.49
CA VAL A 90 -5.29 3.71 -3.79
C VAL A 90 -6.62 3.47 -3.10
N GLU A 91 -7.69 3.39 -3.87
CA GLU A 91 -9.04 3.24 -3.31
C GLU A 91 -9.28 1.83 -2.75
N GLN A 92 -10.38 1.71 -2.01
CA GLN A 92 -10.79 0.48 -1.32
C GLN A 92 -10.69 -0.74 -2.23
N ASP A 93 -10.17 -1.84 -1.70
CA ASP A 93 -10.01 -3.13 -2.38
C ASP A 93 -9.13 -3.11 -3.65
N ALA A 94 -8.52 -1.97 -4.01
CA ALA A 94 -7.65 -1.89 -5.17
C ALA A 94 -6.28 -2.54 -4.92
N VAL A 95 -5.62 -2.96 -5.98
CA VAL A 95 -4.33 -3.63 -5.92
C VAL A 95 -3.30 -2.94 -6.82
N VAL A 96 -2.23 -2.48 -6.22
CA VAL A 96 -1.02 -2.02 -6.91
C VAL A 96 -0.10 -3.23 -7.08
N GLY A 97 0.23 -3.58 -8.33
CA GLY A 97 1.08 -4.72 -8.65
C GLY A 97 2.53 -4.53 -8.21
N MET A 98 3.28 -5.63 -8.14
CA MET A 98 4.70 -5.63 -7.76
C MET A 98 5.52 -4.69 -8.65
N GLY A 99 6.37 -3.84 -8.04
CA GLY A 99 7.23 -2.90 -8.74
C GLY A 99 6.49 -1.80 -9.53
N ALA A 100 5.17 -1.67 -9.37
CA ALA A 100 4.43 -0.59 -10.02
C ALA A 100 4.68 0.74 -9.32
N THR A 101 4.55 1.84 -10.08
CA THR A 101 4.74 3.21 -9.58
C THR A 101 3.46 4.01 -9.74
N MET A 102 3.08 4.76 -8.71
CA MET A 102 2.00 5.74 -8.76
C MET A 102 2.53 7.13 -8.42
N LEU A 103 2.40 8.06 -9.37
CA LEU A 103 2.87 9.42 -9.21
C LEU A 103 1.79 10.34 -8.59
N GLN A 104 2.20 11.55 -8.27
CA GLN A 104 1.39 12.54 -7.57
C GLN A 104 0.01 12.75 -8.21
N ARG A 105 -1.01 12.94 -7.38
CA ARG A 105 -2.40 13.16 -7.79
C ARG A 105 -3.03 12.02 -8.61
N SER A 106 -2.31 10.91 -8.79
CA SER A 106 -2.90 9.74 -9.46
C SER A 106 -3.86 8.99 -8.53
N ARG A 107 -4.83 8.30 -9.13
CA ARG A 107 -5.87 7.57 -8.42
C ARG A 107 -6.11 6.21 -9.05
N LEU A 108 -6.02 5.16 -8.25
CA LEU A 108 -6.41 3.81 -8.64
C LEU A 108 -7.77 3.50 -8.04
N GLY A 109 -8.80 3.43 -8.87
CA GLY A 109 -10.19 3.29 -8.46
C GLY A 109 -10.49 2.00 -7.70
N LYS A 110 -11.59 1.99 -6.99
CA LYS A 110 -12.03 0.88 -6.13
C LYS A 110 -12.00 -0.47 -6.85
N GLY A 111 -11.38 -1.46 -6.21
CA GLY A 111 -11.29 -2.83 -6.73
C GLY A 111 -10.56 -2.95 -8.07
N SER A 112 -9.74 -1.96 -8.45
CA SER A 112 -8.95 -1.97 -9.68
C SER A 112 -7.57 -2.60 -9.47
N LEU A 113 -6.92 -2.92 -10.57
CA LEU A 113 -5.57 -3.49 -10.60
C LEU A 113 -4.65 -2.62 -11.45
N LEU A 114 -3.60 -2.10 -10.86
CA LEU A 114 -2.44 -1.61 -11.59
C LEU A 114 -1.46 -2.78 -11.76
N ALA A 115 -1.19 -3.19 -12.99
CA ALA A 115 -0.36 -4.36 -13.28
C ALA A 115 1.09 -4.19 -12.78
N ALA A 116 1.78 -5.30 -12.55
CA ALA A 116 3.17 -5.28 -12.12
C ALA A 116 4.05 -4.47 -13.08
N GLY A 117 4.97 -3.66 -12.52
CA GLY A 117 5.89 -2.80 -13.27
C GLY A 117 5.23 -1.64 -14.06
N ALA A 118 3.94 -1.43 -13.91
CA ALA A 118 3.25 -0.31 -14.57
C ALA A 118 3.55 1.03 -13.88
N VAL A 119 3.50 2.13 -14.64
CA VAL A 119 3.67 3.50 -14.12
C VAL A 119 2.41 4.31 -14.36
N LEU A 120 1.64 4.56 -13.30
CA LEU A 120 0.49 5.46 -13.35
C LEU A 120 0.97 6.89 -13.21
N GLY A 121 0.86 7.65 -14.29
CA GLY A 121 1.37 9.02 -14.41
C GLY A 121 0.64 10.00 -13.50
N GLU A 122 1.25 11.16 -13.31
CA GLU A 122 0.70 12.25 -12.51
C GLU A 122 -0.72 12.63 -12.97
N GLY A 123 -1.62 12.80 -12.00
CA GLY A 123 -3.01 13.18 -12.23
C GLY A 123 -3.85 12.15 -12.99
N SER A 124 -3.29 10.98 -13.32
CA SER A 124 -4.02 9.93 -14.05
C SER A 124 -4.97 9.17 -13.12
N GLU A 125 -6.13 8.78 -13.65
CA GLU A 125 -7.14 8.03 -12.90
C GLU A 125 -7.49 6.72 -13.61
N ILE A 126 -7.56 5.63 -12.85
CA ILE A 126 -8.08 4.34 -13.31
C ILE A 126 -9.48 4.16 -12.74
N PRO A 127 -10.50 3.94 -13.57
CA PRO A 127 -11.87 3.78 -13.09
C PRO A 127 -12.02 2.51 -12.24
N PRO A 128 -13.01 2.46 -11.33
CA PRO A 128 -13.27 1.30 -10.49
C PRO A 128 -13.42 0.00 -11.31
N GLY A 129 -12.92 -1.12 -10.76
CA GLY A 129 -13.07 -2.44 -11.36
C GLY A 129 -12.33 -2.65 -12.69
N HIS A 130 -11.29 -1.88 -12.99
CA HIS A 130 -10.53 -2.02 -14.23
C HIS A 130 -9.07 -2.42 -13.98
N MET A 131 -8.48 -3.04 -14.97
CA MET A 131 -7.04 -3.28 -15.04
C MET A 131 -6.37 -2.21 -15.89
N ALA A 132 -5.28 -1.65 -15.37
CA ALA A 132 -4.37 -0.78 -16.13
C ALA A 132 -2.97 -1.39 -16.17
N ALA A 133 -2.26 -1.17 -17.27
CA ALA A 133 -0.92 -1.70 -17.48
C ALA A 133 -0.10 -0.84 -18.44
N GLY A 134 1.24 -0.92 -18.32
CA GLY A 134 2.20 -0.27 -19.20
C GLY A 134 2.92 0.92 -18.58
N VAL A 135 3.80 1.54 -19.37
CA VAL A 135 4.56 2.75 -19.02
C VAL A 135 4.46 3.72 -20.21
N PRO A 136 3.61 4.76 -20.11
CA PRO A 136 2.64 5.03 -19.04
C PRO A 136 1.50 4.00 -19.00
N ALA A 137 0.92 3.81 -17.80
CA ALA A 137 -0.21 2.90 -17.61
C ALA A 137 -1.48 3.43 -18.27
N VAL A 138 -2.17 2.55 -18.99
CA VAL A 138 -3.47 2.84 -19.59
C VAL A 138 -4.47 1.74 -19.23
N VAL A 139 -5.75 2.09 -19.17
CA VAL A 139 -6.83 1.13 -18.94
C VAL A 139 -6.82 0.09 -20.07
N LYS A 140 -6.83 -1.20 -19.70
CA LYS A 140 -6.81 -2.32 -20.66
C LYS A 140 -8.18 -2.96 -20.80
N LYS A 141 -8.82 -3.28 -19.67
CA LYS A 141 -10.12 -3.98 -19.66
C LYS A 141 -10.77 -3.89 -18.27
N PRO A 142 -12.07 -4.14 -18.16
CA PRO A 142 -12.68 -4.46 -16.87
C PRO A 142 -12.00 -5.68 -16.24
N LEU A 143 -11.97 -5.73 -14.91
CA LEU A 143 -11.48 -6.89 -14.18
C LEU A 143 -12.53 -8.00 -14.20
N ASP A 144 -12.12 -9.15 -14.67
CA ASP A 144 -12.91 -10.36 -14.74
C ASP A 144 -12.05 -11.61 -14.45
N GLY A 145 -12.67 -12.77 -14.39
CA GLY A 145 -12.02 -14.08 -14.28
C GLY A 145 -10.93 -14.12 -13.18
N SER A 146 -9.75 -14.63 -13.52
CA SER A 146 -8.66 -14.85 -12.57
C SER A 146 -8.12 -13.56 -11.95
N SER A 147 -8.05 -12.48 -12.72
CA SER A 147 -7.56 -11.17 -12.22
C SER A 147 -8.51 -10.57 -11.18
N GLY A 148 -9.82 -10.62 -11.44
CA GLY A 148 -10.84 -10.15 -10.50
C GLY A 148 -10.85 -11.00 -9.22
N ASN A 149 -10.76 -12.33 -9.34
CA ASN A 149 -10.65 -13.22 -8.21
C ASN A 149 -9.40 -12.92 -7.36
N TRP A 150 -8.26 -12.71 -7.99
CA TRP A 150 -7.01 -12.39 -7.27
C TRP A 150 -7.11 -11.09 -6.49
N VAL A 151 -7.64 -10.03 -7.10
CA VAL A 151 -7.91 -8.75 -6.42
C VAL A 151 -8.80 -8.98 -5.20
N GLY A 152 -9.89 -9.71 -5.34
CA GLY A 152 -10.85 -9.96 -4.26
C GLY A 152 -10.31 -10.72 -3.05
N ILE A 153 -9.26 -11.54 -3.20
CA ILE A 153 -8.72 -12.37 -2.11
C ILE A 153 -7.44 -11.83 -1.49
N THR A 154 -6.72 -10.93 -2.17
CA THR A 154 -5.36 -10.52 -1.77
C THR A 154 -5.33 -9.92 -0.36
N ALA A 155 -6.21 -8.99 -0.04
CA ALA A 155 -6.24 -8.36 1.26
C ALA A 155 -6.53 -9.36 2.40
N LYS A 156 -7.48 -10.28 2.19
CA LYS A 156 -7.77 -11.33 3.18
C LYS A 156 -6.54 -12.20 3.42
N HIS A 157 -5.86 -12.61 2.36
CA HIS A 157 -4.67 -13.45 2.45
C HIS A 157 -3.55 -12.79 3.28
N TYR A 158 -3.34 -11.46 3.11
CA TYR A 158 -2.35 -10.71 3.89
C TYR A 158 -2.80 -10.49 5.34
N ARG A 159 -4.08 -10.32 5.63
CA ARG A 159 -4.57 -10.29 7.02
C ARG A 159 -4.31 -11.61 7.74
N ASP A 160 -4.63 -12.73 7.11
CA ASP A 160 -4.39 -14.06 7.68
C ASP A 160 -2.88 -14.29 7.94
N ARG A 161 -2.02 -13.88 7.00
CA ARG A 161 -0.56 -13.92 7.17
C ARG A 161 -0.08 -13.03 8.31
N ALA A 162 -0.59 -11.81 8.42
CA ALA A 162 -0.19 -10.87 9.47
C ALA A 162 -0.44 -11.45 10.87
N VAL A 163 -1.59 -12.13 11.08
CA VAL A 163 -1.89 -12.85 12.32
C VAL A 163 -0.85 -13.94 12.56
N ALA A 164 -0.60 -14.79 11.55
CA ALA A 164 0.35 -15.89 11.69
C ALA A 164 1.79 -15.42 11.98
N TYR A 165 2.23 -14.32 11.35
CA TYR A 165 3.56 -13.76 11.58
C TYR A 165 3.68 -13.16 12.98
N ARG A 166 2.67 -12.44 13.44
CA ARG A 166 2.66 -11.89 14.81
C ARG A 166 2.76 -12.98 15.88
N GLU A 167 2.13 -14.11 15.66
CA GLU A 167 2.11 -15.23 16.61
C GLU A 167 3.36 -16.12 16.53
N LYS A 168 3.91 -16.33 15.31
CA LYS A 168 4.87 -17.40 15.06
C LYS A 168 6.27 -16.94 14.67
N LEU A 169 6.43 -15.68 14.21
CA LEU A 169 7.76 -15.20 13.80
C LEU A 169 8.69 -15.11 15.01
N ARG A 170 9.85 -15.74 14.93
CA ARG A 170 10.92 -15.69 15.92
C ARG A 170 12.27 -15.54 15.22
N PRO A 171 13.28 -14.92 15.84
CA PRO A 171 14.64 -14.95 15.32
C PRO A 171 15.15 -16.39 15.22
N ALA A 172 15.86 -16.69 14.13
CA ALA A 172 16.50 -18.00 13.98
C ALA A 172 17.63 -18.14 15.03
N GLY A 173 17.59 -19.20 15.82
CA GLY A 173 18.63 -19.45 16.85
C GLY A 173 18.32 -18.88 18.24
N SER A 174 17.09 -18.43 18.49
CA SER A 174 16.61 -18.12 19.86
C SER A 174 15.96 -19.32 20.52
#